data_81176a4f7bb5b12844952d824ecc8286
#
_entry.id   81176a4f7bb5b12844952d824ecc8286
#
_cell.length_a   1.000
_cell.length_b   1.000
_cell.length_c   1.000
_cell.angle_alpha   90.00
_cell.angle_beta   90.00
_cell.angle_gamma   90.00
#
_symmetry.space_group_name_H-M   'P 1'
#
loop_
_entity.id
_entity.type
_entity.pdbx_description
1 polymer ?
#
loop_
_entity_poly.entity_id
_entity_poly.type
_entity_poly.pdbx_seq_one_letter_code
_entity_poly.pdbx_strand_id
1 'polypeptide(L)'
;MKNATFFLLFLSMSIFSQKYETHSFQILFTEDNFEIRKYDPVMKARALSDSGNNNFMKLFRYISGNNEKKEKISMTTPVYMNEQNNSSIMEFVLPAKFNESNVSKPLSDEVELYMDSGGTYASISYGGYSNSVKRKKYKSLLDQIILKMNLDKIGDFIYLSYDSPYKFYNRKNEVIVKVNY
;
A
#
# COMPACT_ATOMS: atom_id res chain seq x y z
N MET A 1 40.42 -16.07 -47.60
CA MET A 1 39.60 -15.05 -46.90
C MET A 1 38.53 -15.79 -46.09
N LYS A 2 38.65 -15.85 -44.77
CA LYS A 2 37.71 -16.58 -43.88
C LYS A 2 36.68 -15.59 -43.39
N ASN A 3 35.42 -15.77 -43.78
CA ASN A 3 34.29 -15.00 -43.28
C ASN A 3 33.89 -15.53 -41.92
N ALA A 4 34.14 -14.75 -40.87
CA ALA A 4 33.66 -15.02 -39.51
C ALA A 4 32.25 -14.47 -39.40
N THR A 5 31.24 -15.36 -39.40
CA THR A 5 29.85 -15.03 -39.15
C THR A 5 29.66 -14.85 -37.63
N PHE A 6 29.45 -13.59 -37.20
CA PHE A 6 29.22 -13.28 -35.79
C PHE A 6 27.73 -13.57 -35.47
N PHE A 7 27.48 -14.65 -34.75
CA PHE A 7 26.13 -15.03 -34.28
C PHE A 7 25.81 -14.25 -33.00
N LEU A 8 25.04 -13.17 -33.15
CA LEU A 8 24.52 -12.42 -32.01
C LEU A 8 23.40 -13.21 -31.34
N LEU A 9 23.71 -13.85 -30.22
CA LEU A 9 22.71 -14.48 -29.36
C LEU A 9 21.92 -13.39 -28.63
N PHE A 10 20.72 -13.05 -29.11
CA PHE A 10 19.77 -12.24 -28.39
C PHE A 10 19.19 -13.08 -27.23
N LEU A 11 19.75 -12.93 -26.04
CA LEU A 11 19.19 -13.46 -24.81
C LEU A 11 17.97 -12.61 -24.44
N SER A 12 16.77 -13.05 -24.83
CA SER A 12 15.52 -12.43 -24.44
C SER A 12 15.32 -12.67 -22.93
N MET A 13 15.77 -11.74 -22.10
CA MET A 13 15.38 -11.68 -20.68
C MET A 13 13.89 -11.34 -20.63
N SER A 14 13.06 -12.36 -20.46
CA SER A 14 11.66 -12.18 -20.07
C SER A 14 11.65 -11.55 -18.67
N ILE A 15 11.45 -10.24 -18.61
CA ILE A 15 11.23 -9.53 -17.34
C ILE A 15 9.83 -9.94 -16.87
N PHE A 16 9.76 -10.97 -16.03
CA PHE A 16 8.54 -11.26 -15.27
C PHE A 16 8.30 -10.09 -14.32
N SER A 17 7.44 -9.16 -14.71
CA SER A 17 6.89 -8.17 -13.79
C SER A 17 6.07 -8.93 -12.75
N GLN A 18 6.59 -9.05 -11.55
CA GLN A 18 5.86 -9.67 -10.44
C GLN A 18 4.67 -8.77 -10.11
N LYS A 19 3.48 -9.21 -10.51
CA LYS A 19 2.23 -8.50 -10.20
C LYS A 19 1.86 -8.81 -8.75
N TYR A 20 2.05 -7.84 -7.88
CA TYR A 20 1.60 -7.95 -6.48
C TYR A 20 0.07 -7.97 -6.42
N GLU A 21 -0.47 -8.77 -5.49
CA GLU A 21 -1.88 -8.71 -5.15
C GLU A 21 -2.21 -7.32 -4.58
N THR A 22 -3.36 -6.78 -4.92
CA THR A 22 -3.80 -5.44 -4.52
C THR A 22 -5.06 -5.53 -3.67
N HIS A 23 -5.16 -4.70 -2.62
CA HIS A 23 -6.38 -4.60 -1.83
C HIS A 23 -7.58 -4.32 -2.73
N SER A 24 -8.58 -5.20 -2.67
CA SER A 24 -9.77 -5.15 -3.53
C SER A 24 -10.69 -4.01 -3.15
N PHE A 25 -11.25 -3.34 -4.15
CA PHE A 25 -12.26 -2.30 -3.98
C PHE A 25 -13.16 -2.18 -5.21
N GLN A 26 -14.35 -1.63 -4.98
CA GLN A 26 -15.28 -1.20 -6.03
C GLN A 26 -15.18 0.33 -6.18
N ILE A 27 -15.09 0.82 -7.43
CA ILE A 27 -15.18 2.26 -7.72
C ILE A 27 -16.66 2.64 -7.72
N LEU A 28 -17.02 3.63 -6.89
CA LEU A 28 -18.36 4.18 -6.80
C LEU A 28 -18.50 5.47 -7.61
N PHE A 29 -17.41 6.25 -7.68
CA PHE A 29 -17.32 7.50 -8.44
C PHE A 29 -15.90 7.73 -8.92
N THR A 30 -15.71 8.36 -10.08
CA THR A 30 -14.40 8.77 -10.61
C THR A 30 -14.49 10.09 -11.37
N GLU A 31 -13.53 10.99 -11.14
CA GLU A 31 -13.34 12.24 -11.84
C GLU A 31 -11.83 12.58 -11.85
N ASP A 32 -11.22 12.63 -13.02
CA ASP A 32 -9.76 12.81 -13.19
C ASP A 32 -8.93 11.82 -12.37
N ASN A 33 -8.21 12.32 -11.37
CA ASN A 33 -7.39 11.53 -10.44
C ASN A 33 -8.04 11.34 -9.06
N PHE A 34 -9.32 11.69 -8.93
CA PHE A 34 -10.12 11.52 -7.72
C PHE A 34 -11.10 10.35 -7.91
N GLU A 35 -11.25 9.53 -6.87
CA GLU A 35 -12.21 8.42 -6.85
C GLU A 35 -12.87 8.29 -5.48
N ILE A 36 -14.12 7.79 -5.46
CA ILE A 36 -14.74 7.24 -4.27
C ILE A 36 -14.79 5.74 -4.45
N ARG A 37 -14.24 5.02 -3.48
CA ARG A 37 -14.04 3.57 -3.51
C ARG A 37 -14.63 2.93 -2.27
N LYS A 38 -15.25 1.76 -2.45
CA LYS A 38 -15.64 0.87 -1.36
C LYS A 38 -14.63 -0.27 -1.30
N TYR A 39 -13.82 -0.30 -0.25
CA TYR A 39 -12.84 -1.37 0.02
C TYR A 39 -13.50 -2.55 0.72
N ASP A 40 -13.09 -3.75 0.32
CA ASP A 40 -13.52 -4.99 0.97
C ASP A 40 -12.81 -5.17 2.32
N PRO A 41 -13.41 -5.96 3.26
CA PRO A 41 -12.71 -6.38 4.46
C PRO A 41 -11.45 -7.17 4.15
N VAL A 42 -10.37 -6.94 4.91
CA VAL A 42 -9.09 -7.59 4.69
C VAL A 42 -8.26 -7.71 5.97
N MET A 43 -7.48 -8.79 6.09
CA MET A 43 -6.47 -8.91 7.15
C MET A 43 -5.32 -7.94 6.91
N LYS A 44 -4.92 -7.21 7.95
CA LYS A 44 -3.76 -6.32 7.95
C LYS A 44 -2.77 -6.67 9.04
N ALA A 45 -1.49 -6.46 8.73
CA ALA A 45 -0.41 -6.43 9.70
C ALA A 45 0.01 -4.97 9.91
N ARG A 46 0.05 -4.51 11.16
CA ARG A 46 0.35 -3.14 11.56
C ARG A 46 1.62 -3.10 12.40
N ALA A 47 2.45 -2.09 12.18
CA ALA A 47 3.57 -1.74 13.05
C ALA A 47 3.51 -0.25 13.41
N LEU A 48 3.81 0.06 14.68
CA LEU A 48 3.89 1.41 15.21
C LEU A 48 5.32 1.72 15.66
N SER A 49 5.72 2.98 15.51
CA SER A 49 6.93 3.51 16.13
C SER A 49 6.87 5.01 16.31
N ASP A 50 7.44 5.50 17.39
CA ASP A 50 7.52 6.96 17.69
C ASP A 50 8.50 7.69 16.75
N SER A 51 9.46 6.97 16.16
CA SER A 51 10.50 7.54 15.28
C SER A 51 10.32 7.23 13.79
N GLY A 52 9.34 6.44 13.40
CA GLY A 52 9.01 6.11 12.00
C GLY A 52 10.00 5.21 11.24
N ASN A 53 11.18 4.99 11.80
CA ASN A 53 12.32 4.52 11.02
C ASN A 53 12.45 3.00 10.79
N ASN A 54 11.57 2.16 11.34
CA ASN A 54 11.76 0.71 11.21
C ASN A 54 10.47 -0.10 10.95
N ASN A 55 9.33 0.54 10.79
CA ASN A 55 8.04 -0.14 10.64
C ASN A 55 8.02 -1.09 9.44
N PHE A 56 8.61 -0.67 8.32
CA PHE A 56 8.71 -1.53 7.14
C PHE A 56 9.46 -2.83 7.44
N MET A 57 10.60 -2.75 8.13
CA MET A 57 11.41 -3.94 8.43
C MET A 57 10.76 -4.87 9.45
N LYS A 58 9.97 -4.33 10.41
CA LYS A 58 9.16 -5.14 11.33
C LYS A 58 8.15 -5.98 10.56
N LEU A 59 7.37 -5.34 9.70
CA LEU A 59 6.38 -5.99 8.85
C LEU A 59 7.02 -6.94 7.82
N PHE A 60 8.15 -6.54 7.24
CA PHE A 60 8.85 -7.37 6.25
C PHE A 60 9.42 -8.65 6.88
N ARG A 61 9.96 -8.59 8.11
CA ARG A 61 10.38 -9.78 8.86
C ARG A 61 9.20 -10.72 9.10
N TYR A 62 8.06 -10.19 9.53
CA TYR A 62 6.86 -10.97 9.76
C TYR A 62 6.43 -11.75 8.50
N ILE A 63 6.28 -11.08 7.35
CA ILE A 63 5.89 -11.75 6.10
C ILE A 63 6.97 -12.64 5.51
N SER A 64 8.23 -12.45 5.90
CA SER A 64 9.37 -13.29 5.47
C SER A 64 9.52 -14.59 6.27
N GLY A 65 8.63 -14.87 7.22
CA GLY A 65 8.61 -16.10 8.00
C GLY A 65 8.92 -15.95 9.48
N ASN A 66 9.07 -14.72 10.02
CA ASN A 66 9.16 -14.49 11.46
C ASN A 66 7.77 -14.52 12.10
N ASN A 67 7.10 -15.68 11.96
CA ASN A 67 5.77 -15.98 12.47
C ASN A 67 5.71 -17.43 12.98
N GLU A 68 4.68 -17.78 13.74
CA GLU A 68 4.56 -19.08 14.41
C GLU A 68 4.71 -20.27 13.46
N LYS A 69 4.18 -20.16 12.23
CA LYS A 69 4.23 -21.26 11.24
C LYS A 69 5.49 -21.22 10.37
N LYS A 70 6.40 -20.25 10.56
CA LYS A 70 7.56 -19.99 9.68
C LYS A 70 7.16 -19.87 8.21
N GLU A 71 5.95 -19.38 7.96
CA GLU A 71 5.33 -19.28 6.65
C GLU A 71 5.76 -17.97 5.96
N LYS A 72 6.13 -18.04 4.68
CA LYS A 72 6.32 -16.86 3.86
C LYS A 72 4.98 -16.37 3.34
N ILE A 73 4.64 -15.14 3.66
CA ILE A 73 3.45 -14.43 3.20
C ILE A 73 3.88 -13.52 2.04
N SER A 74 3.17 -13.60 0.91
CA SER A 74 3.49 -12.77 -0.26
C SER A 74 3.26 -11.30 0.03
N MET A 75 4.17 -10.44 -0.46
CA MET A 75 3.96 -8.99 -0.40
C MET A 75 2.76 -8.58 -1.26
N THR A 76 1.98 -7.64 -0.78
CA THR A 76 0.85 -7.03 -1.49
C THR A 76 1.05 -5.53 -1.65
N THR A 77 0.18 -4.88 -2.38
CA THR A 77 0.11 -3.43 -2.53
C THR A 77 -1.30 -2.92 -2.29
N PRO A 78 -1.46 -1.67 -1.88
CA PRO A 78 -0.46 -0.70 -1.44
C PRO A 78 0.05 -0.93 -0.02
N VAL A 79 1.17 -0.28 0.33
CA VAL A 79 1.58 -0.08 1.72
C VAL A 79 0.82 1.13 2.26
N TYR A 80 0.15 0.96 3.39
CA TYR A 80 -0.59 2.01 4.11
C TYR A 80 0.33 2.71 5.10
N MET A 81 0.29 4.02 5.13
CA MET A 81 1.10 4.84 6.04
C MET A 81 0.23 5.94 6.65
N ASN A 82 0.29 6.10 7.96
CA ASN A 82 -0.41 7.14 8.69
C ASN A 82 0.50 7.71 9.78
N GLU A 83 0.21 8.93 10.21
CA GLU A 83 0.87 9.60 11.33
C GLU A 83 -0.22 9.98 12.34
N GLN A 84 -0.16 9.43 13.55
CA GLN A 84 -1.10 9.71 14.65
C GLN A 84 -0.30 10.04 15.91
N ASN A 85 -0.61 11.15 16.57
CA ASN A 85 -0.04 11.51 17.89
C ASN A 85 1.48 11.41 17.95
N ASN A 86 2.19 11.89 16.93
CA ASN A 86 3.64 11.77 16.73
C ASN A 86 4.17 10.35 16.48
N SER A 87 3.31 9.35 16.44
CA SER A 87 3.68 7.98 16.05
C SER A 87 3.45 7.74 14.56
N SER A 88 4.37 7.05 13.93
CA SER A 88 4.25 6.57 12.55
C SER A 88 3.64 5.17 12.55
N ILE A 89 2.57 5.02 11.79
CA ILE A 89 1.89 3.74 11.57
C ILE A 89 2.16 3.29 10.15
N MET A 90 2.54 2.03 10.00
CA MET A 90 2.63 1.37 8.69
C MET A 90 1.84 0.07 8.71
N GLU A 91 1.15 -0.21 7.60
CA GLU A 91 0.35 -1.43 7.49
C GLU A 91 0.59 -2.11 6.15
N PHE A 92 0.72 -3.43 6.20
CA PHE A 92 0.65 -4.30 5.03
C PHE A 92 -0.71 -4.97 4.97
N VAL A 93 -1.36 -4.90 3.84
CA VAL A 93 -2.50 -5.76 3.54
C VAL A 93 -1.97 -7.18 3.37
N LEU A 94 -2.61 -8.17 3.96
CA LEU A 94 -2.25 -9.57 3.72
C LEU A 94 -3.03 -10.09 2.50
N PRO A 95 -2.50 -11.10 1.77
CA PRO A 95 -3.21 -11.74 0.67
C PRO A 95 -4.64 -12.17 1.06
N ALA A 96 -5.59 -12.06 0.15
CA ALA A 96 -7.02 -12.28 0.40
C ALA A 96 -7.36 -13.69 0.94
N LYS A 97 -6.45 -14.66 0.78
CA LYS A 97 -6.59 -16.00 1.36
C LYS A 97 -6.51 -16.05 2.89
N PHE A 98 -6.00 -14.98 3.54
CA PHE A 98 -5.84 -14.92 4.99
C PHE A 98 -7.05 -14.29 5.68
N ASN A 99 -7.41 -14.87 6.80
CA ASN A 99 -8.44 -14.40 7.73
C ASN A 99 -7.99 -14.67 9.17
N GLU A 100 -8.77 -14.26 10.16
CA GLU A 100 -8.44 -14.41 11.59
C GLU A 100 -8.18 -15.85 12.01
N SER A 101 -8.79 -16.85 11.34
CA SER A 101 -8.67 -18.26 11.70
C SER A 101 -7.42 -18.94 11.14
N ASN A 102 -6.86 -18.45 10.04
CA ASN A 102 -5.76 -19.12 9.33
C ASN A 102 -4.45 -18.34 9.28
N VAL A 103 -4.48 -17.03 9.58
CA VAL A 103 -3.27 -16.18 9.58
C VAL A 103 -2.26 -16.64 10.62
N SER A 104 -0.98 -16.68 10.27
CA SER A 104 0.09 -17.04 11.20
C SER A 104 0.43 -15.86 12.10
N LYS A 105 0.40 -16.04 13.44
CA LYS A 105 0.70 -14.97 14.39
C LYS A 105 2.17 -14.54 14.32
N PRO A 106 2.47 -13.25 14.48
CA PRO A 106 3.85 -12.77 14.58
C PRO A 106 4.51 -13.31 15.85
N LEU A 107 5.84 -13.53 15.80
CA LEU A 107 6.65 -13.91 16.96
C LEU A 107 7.09 -12.70 17.80
N SER A 108 6.81 -11.49 17.35
CA SER A 108 7.18 -10.23 18.00
C SER A 108 5.95 -9.39 18.27
N ASP A 109 5.88 -8.77 19.44
CA ASP A 109 4.84 -7.81 19.83
C ASP A 109 4.89 -6.48 19.05
N GLU A 110 5.92 -6.31 18.21
CA GLU A 110 6.05 -5.13 17.35
C GLU A 110 5.10 -5.12 16.14
N VAL A 111 4.42 -6.25 15.87
CA VAL A 111 3.47 -6.42 14.77
C VAL A 111 2.14 -6.88 15.31
N GLU A 112 1.11 -6.09 15.06
CA GLU A 112 -0.28 -6.41 15.37
C GLU A 112 -1.00 -6.91 14.11
N LEU A 113 -1.86 -7.94 14.28
CA LEU A 113 -2.76 -8.40 13.22
C LEU A 113 -4.19 -8.01 13.56
N TYR A 114 -4.93 -7.53 12.56
CA TYR A 114 -6.35 -7.22 12.75
C TYR A 114 -7.12 -7.36 11.43
N MET A 115 -8.44 -7.59 11.55
CA MET A 115 -9.35 -7.54 10.43
C MET A 115 -9.81 -6.09 10.23
N ASP A 116 -9.41 -5.49 9.11
CA ASP A 116 -9.98 -4.22 8.66
C ASP A 116 -11.35 -4.49 8.03
N SER A 117 -12.37 -3.86 8.52
CA SER A 117 -13.75 -4.01 8.01
C SER A 117 -13.98 -3.36 6.63
N GLY A 118 -12.96 -2.69 6.08
CA GLY A 118 -13.09 -1.92 4.86
C GLY A 118 -13.94 -0.66 5.04
N GLY A 119 -14.65 -0.27 3.98
CA GLY A 119 -15.54 0.88 4.00
C GLY A 119 -15.35 1.79 2.80
N THR A 120 -16.04 2.94 2.81
CA THR A 120 -16.00 3.90 1.70
C THR A 120 -14.93 4.96 1.95
N TYR A 121 -14.10 5.20 0.94
CA TYR A 121 -12.98 6.15 0.99
C TYR A 121 -12.98 7.08 -0.22
N ALA A 122 -12.75 8.35 0.03
CA ALA A 122 -12.33 9.30 -0.99
C ALA A 122 -10.82 9.17 -1.21
N SER A 123 -10.37 9.14 -2.46
CA SER A 123 -8.99 8.91 -2.86
C SER A 123 -8.55 9.93 -3.91
N ILE A 124 -7.30 10.41 -3.81
CA ILE A 124 -6.66 11.20 -4.87
C ILE A 124 -5.29 10.60 -5.19
N SER A 125 -5.03 10.34 -6.48
CA SER A 125 -3.78 9.73 -6.93
C SER A 125 -2.75 10.74 -7.43
N TYR A 126 -1.44 10.41 -7.30
CA TYR A 126 -0.34 11.23 -7.81
C TYR A 126 0.90 10.40 -8.13
N GLY A 127 1.69 10.89 -9.10
CA GLY A 127 2.89 10.24 -9.58
C GLY A 127 4.19 10.69 -8.92
N GLY A 128 5.29 9.98 -9.24
CA GLY A 128 6.66 10.24 -8.80
C GLY A 128 6.93 9.88 -7.34
N TYR A 129 8.10 10.28 -6.81
CA TYR A 129 8.45 10.03 -5.41
C TYR A 129 7.54 10.81 -4.47
N SER A 130 7.03 10.14 -3.43
CA SER A 130 6.27 10.75 -2.35
C SER A 130 7.23 11.40 -1.35
N ASN A 131 6.92 12.65 -0.94
CA ASN A 131 7.61 13.39 0.11
C ASN A 131 6.58 14.23 0.90
N SER A 132 7.01 14.87 1.98
CA SER A 132 6.14 15.65 2.85
C SER A 132 5.40 16.79 2.11
N VAL A 133 6.05 17.46 1.17
CA VAL A 133 5.46 18.55 0.36
C VAL A 133 4.32 18.00 -0.51
N LYS A 134 4.56 16.90 -1.25
CA LYS A 134 3.52 16.27 -2.07
C LYS A 134 2.38 15.74 -1.22
N ARG A 135 2.66 15.05 -0.11
CA ARG A 135 1.62 14.56 0.80
C ARG A 135 0.74 15.69 1.30
N LYS A 136 1.34 16.80 1.78
CA LYS A 136 0.60 18.00 2.22
C LYS A 136 -0.25 18.59 1.09
N LYS A 137 0.30 18.70 -0.14
CA LYS A 137 -0.42 19.22 -1.31
C LYS A 137 -1.66 18.36 -1.62
N TYR A 138 -1.47 17.04 -1.79
CA TYR A 138 -2.56 16.16 -2.20
C TYR A 138 -3.59 15.91 -1.08
N LYS A 139 -3.15 15.93 0.20
CA LYS A 139 -4.06 15.99 1.35
C LYS A 139 -4.98 17.22 1.29
N SER A 140 -4.41 18.41 1.05
CA SER A 140 -5.19 19.65 0.95
C SER A 140 -6.15 19.64 -0.24
N LEU A 141 -5.72 19.12 -1.40
CA LEU A 141 -6.60 18.98 -2.57
C LEU A 141 -7.77 18.03 -2.29
N LEU A 142 -7.49 16.87 -1.69
CA LEU A 142 -8.53 15.91 -1.33
C LEU A 142 -9.52 16.50 -0.34
N ASP A 143 -9.04 17.22 0.68
CA ASP A 143 -9.89 17.88 1.68
C ASP A 143 -10.82 18.93 1.03
N GLN A 144 -10.33 19.72 0.07
CA GLN A 144 -11.14 20.67 -0.70
C GLN A 144 -12.22 19.98 -1.55
N ILE A 145 -11.91 18.85 -2.18
CA ILE A 145 -12.89 18.07 -2.97
C ILE A 145 -13.97 17.52 -2.06
N ILE A 146 -13.61 16.95 -0.91
CA ILE A 146 -14.54 16.42 0.09
C ILE A 146 -15.51 17.51 0.55
N LEU A 147 -15.01 18.70 0.87
CA LEU A 147 -15.83 19.85 1.25
C LEU A 147 -16.77 20.29 0.11
N LYS A 148 -16.25 20.38 -1.14
CA LYS A 148 -17.06 20.73 -2.32
C LYS A 148 -18.19 19.73 -2.59
N MET A 149 -17.94 18.44 -2.35
CA MET A 149 -18.90 17.37 -2.52
C MET A 149 -19.83 17.20 -1.31
N ASN A 150 -19.65 17.98 -0.26
CA ASN A 150 -20.41 17.88 1.01
C ASN A 150 -20.36 16.48 1.62
N LEU A 151 -19.18 15.85 1.62
CA LEU A 151 -18.97 14.53 2.22
C LEU A 151 -18.51 14.66 3.66
N ASP A 152 -19.01 13.78 4.53
CA ASP A 152 -18.55 13.69 5.91
C ASP A 152 -17.27 12.86 5.98
N LYS A 153 -16.19 13.49 6.41
CA LYS A 153 -14.88 12.85 6.63
C LYS A 153 -14.84 12.12 7.96
N ILE A 154 -14.34 10.87 7.94
CA ILE A 154 -14.20 10.02 9.13
C ILE A 154 -12.72 9.70 9.36
N GLY A 155 -12.17 10.17 10.49
CA GLY A 155 -10.79 9.89 10.88
C GLY A 155 -9.73 10.64 10.08
N ASP A 156 -8.51 10.08 10.05
CA ASP A 156 -7.32 10.71 9.50
C ASP A 156 -7.05 10.33 8.05
N PHE A 157 -6.23 11.16 7.38
CA PHE A 157 -5.74 10.84 6.04
C PHE A 157 -4.69 9.74 6.10
N ILE A 158 -4.76 8.82 5.15
CA ILE A 158 -3.84 7.69 4.97
C ILE A 158 -3.10 7.88 3.65
N TYR A 159 -1.81 7.61 3.63
CA TYR A 159 -0.96 7.66 2.44
C TYR A 159 -0.70 6.25 1.95
N LEU A 160 -0.90 6.03 0.66
CA LEU A 160 -0.71 4.73 0.02
C LEU A 160 0.48 4.78 -0.93
N SER A 161 1.35 3.78 -0.83
CA SER A 161 2.47 3.58 -1.76
C SER A 161 2.35 2.23 -2.46
N TYR A 162 2.39 2.24 -3.80
CA TYR A 162 2.21 1.03 -4.62
C TYR A 162 3.52 0.44 -5.10
N ASP A 163 4.60 1.21 -5.04
CA ASP A 163 5.84 0.87 -5.72
C ASP A 163 7.02 0.72 -4.76
N SER A 164 7.89 -0.22 -5.12
CA SER A 164 9.19 -0.38 -4.46
C SER A 164 9.99 0.94 -4.45
N PRO A 165 10.78 1.23 -3.40
CA PRO A 165 11.62 2.43 -3.35
C PRO A 165 12.63 2.51 -4.51
N TYR A 166 12.99 1.38 -5.13
CA TYR A 166 13.93 1.31 -6.27
C TYR A 166 13.30 1.65 -7.62
N LYS A 167 11.95 1.66 -7.73
CA LYS A 167 11.28 2.05 -8.97
C LYS A 167 11.32 3.57 -9.13
N PHE A 168 11.98 4.07 -10.18
CA PHE A 168 12.20 5.50 -10.41
C PHE A 168 11.23 6.14 -11.41
N TYR A 169 10.50 5.36 -12.21
CA TYR A 169 9.55 5.86 -13.21
C TYR A 169 8.14 5.35 -12.95
N ASN A 170 7.15 6.07 -13.46
CA ASN A 170 5.72 5.71 -13.40
C ASN A 170 5.26 5.21 -12.02
N ARG A 171 5.66 5.93 -10.97
CA ARG A 171 5.29 5.61 -9.58
C ARG A 171 3.86 6.05 -9.31
N LYS A 172 3.13 5.23 -8.56
CA LYS A 172 1.77 5.51 -8.10
C LYS A 172 1.76 5.68 -6.58
N ASN A 173 1.16 6.78 -6.12
CA ASN A 173 0.87 7.03 -4.72
C ASN A 173 -0.54 7.60 -4.61
N GLU A 174 -1.16 7.49 -3.44
CA GLU A 174 -2.48 8.05 -3.18
C GLU A 174 -2.55 8.65 -1.78
N VAL A 175 -3.47 9.59 -1.60
CA VAL A 175 -3.99 10.00 -0.30
C VAL A 175 -5.43 9.56 -0.25
N ILE A 176 -5.82 8.89 0.82
CA ILE A 176 -7.20 8.46 1.03
C ILE A 176 -7.68 8.91 2.39
N VAL A 177 -9.00 9.02 2.53
CA VAL A 177 -9.67 9.22 3.83
C VAL A 177 -11.05 8.58 3.79
N LYS A 178 -11.46 7.99 4.91
CA LYS A 178 -12.79 7.40 5.04
C LYS A 178 -13.86 8.47 5.01
N VAL A 179 -14.97 8.22 4.31
CA VAL A 179 -16.09 9.15 4.15
C VAL A 179 -17.42 8.43 4.26
N ASN A 180 -18.47 9.17 4.65
CA ASN A 180 -19.85 8.79 4.38
C ASN A 180 -20.20 9.26 2.96
N TYR A 181 -20.66 8.31 2.13
CA TYR A 181 -21.02 8.55 0.73
C TYR A 181 -22.31 7.81 0.39
#